data_7d9047d147f896eb5dead8fb5d6c6c0d
#
_entry.id   7d9047d147f896eb5dead8fb5d6c6c0d
#
_cell.length_a   1.000
_cell.length_b   1.000
_cell.length_c   1.000
_cell.angle_alpha   90.00
_cell.angle_beta   90.00
_cell.angle_gamma   90.00
#
_symmetry.space_group_name_H-M   'P 1'
#
loop_
_entity.id
_entity.type
_entity.pdbx_description
1 polymer ?
#
loop_
_entity_poly.entity_id
_entity_poly.type
_entity_poly.pdbx_seq_one_letter_code
_entity_poly.pdbx_strand_id
1 'polypeptide(L)'
;MQVDEKVSFLNAGDYPPKRLCFCHFTQFRGPESALPFDAWVAMLRRMIARRRVLSYFLCLLALPLAGCREKPAGGADLLRVGMDLSYPPFEMQDKAGKPDGVSVRLAEAMAAALGRPLQIVPMNFSGLIPALNTGNIDLILSSMTATDERRKSLDFSNPYAFTGLALLVGRESAFQSIEDLKKSGRTVAVKAGTTGETWASQHLPEIKRVVFEDQTACVMEVAQGRADAFIYDQLSVLKYAKENQASTRALLDPFVEEAWAVGVAKGNEELLQQVNAFLEKFRAEDGFGKLGEQYLRDEKKTLEAAGIPFILR
;
A
#
# COMPACT_ATOMS: atom_id res chain seq x y z
N MET A 1 -21.23 58.90 6.15
CA MET A 1 -21.19 58.90 4.69
C MET A 1 -21.46 57.45 4.29
N GLN A 2 -22.73 57.21 3.94
CA GLN A 2 -23.25 55.91 3.51
C GLN A 2 -22.83 55.68 2.07
N VAL A 3 -22.46 54.44 1.75
CA VAL A 3 -22.62 53.88 0.41
C VAL A 3 -23.05 52.46 0.54
N ASP A 4 -24.29 52.23 0.12
CA ASP A 4 -24.88 50.93 -0.18
C ASP A 4 -24.19 50.26 -1.36
N GLU A 5 -24.03 48.93 -1.33
CA GLU A 5 -23.89 48.17 -2.56
C GLU A 5 -24.58 46.81 -2.53
N LYS A 6 -25.41 46.67 -3.53
CA LYS A 6 -26.43 45.67 -3.79
C LYS A 6 -25.85 44.30 -4.05
N VAL A 7 -26.44 43.31 -3.39
CA VAL A 7 -26.40 41.91 -3.77
C VAL A 7 -27.26 41.71 -5.03
N SER A 8 -26.67 41.22 -6.11
CA SER A 8 -27.37 40.79 -7.32
C SER A 8 -27.43 39.27 -7.38
N PHE A 9 -28.64 38.78 -7.21
CA PHE A 9 -28.98 37.34 -7.52
C PHE A 9 -29.04 37.19 -9.02
N LEU A 10 -28.31 36.24 -9.59
CA LEU A 10 -28.53 35.75 -10.95
C LEU A 10 -29.25 34.42 -10.91
N ASN A 11 -30.43 34.49 -11.52
CA ASN A 11 -31.42 33.44 -11.71
C ASN A 11 -30.91 32.28 -12.59
N ALA A 12 -31.36 31.08 -12.21
CA ALA A 12 -31.34 29.89 -13.05
C ALA A 12 -32.36 30.04 -14.20
N GLY A 13 -32.00 29.62 -15.39
CA GLY A 13 -32.92 29.44 -16.51
C GLY A 13 -32.20 29.44 -17.85
N ASP A 14 -32.14 28.27 -18.45
CA ASP A 14 -32.48 28.00 -19.85
C ASP A 14 -31.65 26.86 -20.43
N TYR A 15 -32.25 25.66 -20.37
CA TYR A 15 -31.91 24.56 -21.26
C TYR A 15 -32.98 24.42 -22.29
N PRO A 16 -32.66 24.36 -23.58
CA PRO A 16 -33.65 24.19 -24.66
C PRO A 16 -34.13 22.73 -24.75
N PRO A 17 -35.41 22.53 -25.15
CA PRO A 17 -36.01 21.19 -25.20
C PRO A 17 -35.50 20.37 -26.40
N LYS A 18 -35.21 19.11 -26.14
CA LYS A 18 -34.90 18.11 -27.17
C LYS A 18 -36.09 17.93 -28.12
N ARG A 19 -35.89 18.17 -29.39
CA ARG A 19 -36.86 17.88 -30.45
C ARG A 19 -37.03 16.37 -30.64
N LEU A 20 -38.25 15.90 -30.42
CA LEU A 20 -38.71 14.58 -30.87
C LEU A 20 -38.84 14.62 -32.39
N CYS A 21 -38.04 13.81 -33.08
CA CYS A 21 -38.24 13.52 -34.47
C CYS A 21 -39.41 12.52 -34.61
N PHE A 22 -40.54 13.01 -35.11
CA PHE A 22 -41.63 12.16 -35.64
C PHE A 22 -41.18 11.59 -36.98
N CYS A 23 -40.93 10.29 -37.05
CA CYS A 23 -40.81 9.60 -38.32
C CYS A 23 -42.19 9.42 -38.96
N HIS A 24 -42.40 10.07 -40.09
CA HIS A 24 -43.54 9.85 -40.97
C HIS A 24 -43.55 8.42 -41.50
N PHE A 25 -44.63 7.70 -41.20
CA PHE A 25 -44.94 6.39 -41.77
C PHE A 25 -45.54 6.62 -43.17
N THR A 26 -44.72 6.49 -44.20
CA THR A 26 -45.19 6.46 -45.59
C THR A 26 -45.67 5.03 -45.92
N GLN A 27 -46.94 4.96 -46.24
CA GLN A 27 -47.67 3.78 -46.70
C GLN A 27 -47.13 3.33 -48.06
N PHE A 28 -46.33 2.24 -48.10
CA PHE A 28 -45.99 1.56 -49.35
C PHE A 28 -47.03 0.49 -49.64
N ARG A 29 -47.89 0.73 -50.65
CA ARG A 29 -48.67 -0.31 -51.32
C ARG A 29 -47.72 -1.05 -52.25
N GLY A 30 -47.38 -2.30 -51.98
CA GLY A 30 -46.70 -3.20 -52.89
C GLY A 30 -47.63 -4.31 -53.36
N PRO A 31 -47.39 -4.92 -54.54
CA PRO A 31 -48.33 -5.78 -55.22
C PRO A 31 -48.50 -7.15 -54.57
N GLU A 32 -49.76 -7.60 -54.61
CA GLU A 32 -50.16 -8.97 -54.26
C GLU A 32 -49.48 -9.99 -55.20
N SER A 33 -48.57 -10.79 -54.68
CA SER A 33 -48.19 -12.07 -55.24
C SER A 33 -48.01 -13.06 -54.12
N ALA A 34 -49.11 -13.65 -53.70
CA ALA A 34 -49.08 -14.75 -52.75
C ALA A 34 -48.43 -15.96 -53.39
N LEU A 35 -47.24 -16.37 -52.89
CA LEU A 35 -46.63 -17.62 -53.28
C LEU A 35 -47.52 -18.79 -52.80
N PRO A 36 -47.66 -19.86 -53.61
CA PRO A 36 -48.47 -21.02 -53.25
C PRO A 36 -47.93 -21.67 -51.97
N PHE A 37 -48.86 -22.18 -51.14
CA PHE A 37 -48.60 -22.75 -49.84
C PHE A 37 -47.46 -23.80 -49.83
N ASP A 38 -47.32 -24.57 -50.92
CA ASP A 38 -46.25 -25.59 -51.08
C ASP A 38 -44.86 -24.96 -51.18
N ALA A 39 -44.69 -23.74 -51.68
CA ALA A 39 -43.44 -23.00 -51.75
C ALA A 39 -42.97 -22.57 -50.34
N TRP A 40 -43.93 -22.20 -49.47
CA TRP A 40 -43.68 -21.85 -48.09
C TRP A 40 -43.20 -23.06 -47.26
N VAL A 41 -43.83 -24.21 -47.47
CA VAL A 41 -43.44 -25.45 -46.73
C VAL A 41 -42.04 -25.93 -47.18
N ALA A 42 -41.72 -25.81 -48.49
CA ALA A 42 -40.39 -26.15 -49.00
C ALA A 42 -39.30 -25.20 -48.47
N MET A 43 -39.60 -23.92 -48.35
CA MET A 43 -38.68 -22.91 -47.80
C MET A 43 -38.43 -23.15 -46.29
N LEU A 44 -39.48 -23.48 -45.53
CA LEU A 44 -39.39 -23.79 -44.10
C LEU A 44 -38.53 -25.04 -43.84
N ARG A 45 -38.73 -26.11 -44.66
CA ARG A 45 -37.91 -27.35 -44.56
C ARG A 45 -36.42 -27.08 -44.85
N ARG A 46 -36.08 -26.21 -45.80
CA ARG A 46 -34.69 -25.81 -46.10
C ARG A 46 -34.07 -24.96 -44.99
N MET A 47 -34.86 -24.09 -44.33
CA MET A 47 -34.39 -23.30 -43.19
C MET A 47 -34.12 -24.17 -41.93
N ILE A 48 -34.99 -25.16 -41.68
CA ILE A 48 -34.80 -26.06 -40.54
C ILE A 48 -33.60 -27.01 -40.78
N ALA A 49 -33.37 -27.50 -41.99
CA ALA A 49 -32.23 -28.30 -42.35
C ALA A 49 -30.90 -27.52 -42.18
N ARG A 50 -30.87 -26.25 -42.65
CA ARG A 50 -29.68 -25.35 -42.44
C ARG A 50 -29.41 -25.01 -41.00
N ARG A 51 -30.43 -24.85 -40.16
CA ARG A 51 -30.26 -24.62 -38.72
C ARG A 51 -29.71 -25.84 -38.00
N ARG A 52 -30.08 -27.05 -38.37
CA ARG A 52 -29.53 -28.29 -37.77
C ARG A 52 -28.07 -28.50 -38.13
N VAL A 53 -27.63 -28.20 -39.34
CA VAL A 53 -26.23 -28.30 -39.74
C VAL A 53 -25.38 -27.22 -39.02
N LEU A 54 -25.91 -26.01 -38.87
CA LEU A 54 -25.21 -24.94 -38.14
C LEU A 54 -25.08 -25.24 -36.61
N SER A 55 -26.12 -25.90 -36.03
CA SER A 55 -26.05 -26.33 -34.62
C SER A 55 -25.00 -27.38 -34.34
N TYR A 56 -24.80 -28.33 -35.26
CA TYR A 56 -23.75 -29.35 -35.12
C TYR A 56 -22.34 -28.76 -35.31
N PHE A 57 -22.17 -27.73 -36.13
CA PHE A 57 -20.90 -27.03 -36.28
C PHE A 57 -20.56 -26.18 -35.09
N LEU A 58 -21.56 -25.57 -34.43
CA LEU A 58 -21.36 -24.76 -33.21
C LEU A 58 -21.07 -25.64 -31.98
N CYS A 59 -21.61 -26.85 -31.91
CA CYS A 59 -21.32 -27.79 -30.82
C CYS A 59 -19.91 -28.42 -30.91
N LEU A 60 -19.31 -28.51 -32.10
CA LEU A 60 -17.93 -29.00 -32.26
C LEU A 60 -16.87 -27.94 -31.97
N LEU A 61 -17.22 -26.64 -31.91
CA LEU A 61 -16.32 -25.56 -31.48
C LEU A 61 -16.40 -25.25 -29.99
N ALA A 62 -17.33 -25.87 -29.25
CA ALA A 62 -17.41 -25.77 -27.80
C ALA A 62 -16.64 -26.94 -27.12
N LEU A 63 -15.45 -27.26 -27.59
CA LEU A 63 -14.46 -27.94 -26.76
C LEU A 63 -14.17 -26.99 -25.59
N PRO A 64 -14.33 -27.42 -24.33
CA PRO A 64 -13.97 -26.61 -23.20
C PRO A 64 -12.48 -26.28 -23.34
N LEU A 65 -12.17 -25.03 -23.59
CA LEU A 65 -10.92 -24.42 -23.20
C LEU A 65 -10.89 -24.43 -21.64
N ALA A 66 -10.95 -25.61 -21.06
CA ALA A 66 -10.32 -25.90 -19.80
C ALA A 66 -8.81 -25.81 -20.05
N GLY A 67 -8.37 -24.63 -20.46
CA GLY A 67 -7.00 -24.22 -20.31
C GLY A 67 -6.74 -24.22 -18.82
N CYS A 68 -6.25 -25.35 -18.30
CA CYS A 68 -5.35 -25.28 -17.17
C CYS A 68 -4.39 -24.16 -17.52
N ARG A 69 -4.49 -23.06 -16.78
CA ARG A 69 -3.50 -21.99 -16.79
C ARG A 69 -2.29 -22.65 -16.13
N GLU A 70 -1.61 -23.50 -16.89
CA GLU A 70 -0.29 -23.95 -16.50
C GLU A 70 0.51 -22.69 -16.30
N LYS A 71 0.86 -22.42 -15.04
CA LYS A 71 1.95 -21.51 -14.68
C LYS A 71 3.08 -21.93 -15.61
N PRO A 72 3.70 -21.03 -16.39
CA PRO A 72 4.75 -21.41 -17.30
C PRO A 72 5.81 -22.15 -16.49
N ALA A 73 5.92 -23.47 -16.72
CA ALA A 73 6.97 -24.30 -16.18
C ALA A 73 8.27 -23.86 -16.86
N GLY A 74 9.07 -23.04 -16.16
CA GLY A 74 10.38 -22.65 -16.65
C GLY A 74 10.95 -21.31 -16.21
N GLY A 75 10.20 -20.46 -15.50
CA GLY A 75 10.78 -19.33 -14.77
C GLY A 75 10.98 -19.74 -13.31
N ALA A 76 12.20 -19.64 -12.77
CA ALA A 76 12.40 -19.77 -11.34
C ALA A 76 11.34 -18.93 -10.62
N ASP A 77 10.63 -19.55 -9.65
CA ASP A 77 9.53 -18.90 -8.93
C ASP A 77 10.07 -17.69 -8.13
N LEU A 78 10.02 -16.52 -8.76
CA LEU A 78 10.57 -15.28 -8.21
C LEU A 78 9.92 -14.97 -6.87
N LEU A 79 10.72 -14.62 -5.87
CA LEU A 79 10.24 -14.03 -4.63
C LEU A 79 10.18 -12.51 -4.80
N ARG A 80 8.98 -11.98 -5.01
CA ARG A 80 8.74 -10.55 -5.16
C ARG A 80 8.50 -9.93 -3.79
N VAL A 81 9.42 -9.08 -3.35
CA VAL A 81 9.36 -8.44 -2.04
C VAL A 81 9.12 -6.94 -2.20
N GLY A 82 7.96 -6.47 -1.72
CA GLY A 82 7.61 -5.04 -1.71
C GLY A 82 8.35 -4.29 -0.61
N MET A 83 8.96 -3.17 -0.95
CA MET A 83 9.69 -2.29 -0.03
C MET A 83 9.50 -0.83 -0.37
N ASP A 84 9.40 0.01 0.66
CA ASP A 84 9.51 1.46 0.53
C ASP A 84 10.96 1.88 0.80
N LEU A 85 11.74 2.08 -0.26
CA LEU A 85 13.18 2.36 -0.18
C LEU A 85 13.51 3.78 0.32
N SER A 86 12.61 4.40 1.08
CA SER A 86 12.81 5.72 1.69
C SER A 86 13.12 5.66 3.19
N TYR A 87 13.37 4.48 3.75
CA TYR A 87 13.54 4.26 5.19
C TYR A 87 14.95 3.79 5.60
N PRO A 88 16.00 4.65 5.49
CA PRO A 88 17.35 4.28 5.91
C PRO A 88 17.47 4.20 7.46
N PRO A 89 18.27 3.23 8.00
CA PRO A 89 19.12 2.30 7.26
C PRO A 89 18.48 0.92 6.99
N PHE A 90 17.15 0.79 7.11
CA PHE A 90 16.46 -0.48 6.90
C PHE A 90 16.20 -0.77 5.42
N GLU A 91 15.52 0.12 4.73
CA GLU A 91 15.22 0.02 3.29
C GLU A 91 15.60 1.34 2.62
N MET A 92 16.63 1.31 1.80
CA MET A 92 17.14 2.51 1.14
C MET A 92 17.69 2.19 -0.24
N GLN A 93 18.07 3.22 -0.96
CA GLN A 93 18.93 3.10 -2.15
C GLN A 93 20.36 3.50 -1.79
N ASP A 94 21.31 2.73 -2.29
CA ASP A 94 22.73 3.11 -2.23
C ASP A 94 23.04 4.28 -3.20
N LYS A 95 24.29 4.71 -3.23
CA LYS A 95 24.76 5.79 -4.12
C LYS A 95 24.61 5.47 -5.62
N ALA A 96 24.45 4.20 -5.97
CA ALA A 96 24.23 3.72 -7.33
C ALA A 96 22.74 3.52 -7.65
N GLY A 97 21.85 3.84 -6.71
CA GLY A 97 20.40 3.65 -6.85
C GLY A 97 19.93 2.21 -6.65
N LYS A 98 20.79 1.32 -6.14
CA LYS A 98 20.41 -0.07 -5.87
C LYS A 98 19.81 -0.19 -4.46
N PRO A 99 18.84 -1.11 -4.27
CA PRO A 99 18.32 -1.42 -2.95
C PRO A 99 19.43 -1.86 -1.98
N ASP A 100 19.45 -1.31 -0.77
CA ASP A 100 20.38 -1.63 0.31
C ASP A 100 19.72 -1.42 1.68
N GLY A 101 20.33 -1.97 2.75
CA GLY A 101 19.87 -1.83 4.12
C GLY A 101 19.51 -3.16 4.79
N VAL A 102 19.13 -3.09 6.06
CA VAL A 102 18.83 -4.24 6.91
C VAL A 102 17.80 -5.17 6.28
N SER A 103 16.66 -4.62 5.87
CA SER A 103 15.56 -5.40 5.28
C SER A 103 15.90 -5.97 3.91
N VAL A 104 16.73 -5.26 3.14
CA VAL A 104 17.22 -5.76 1.84
C VAL A 104 18.09 -6.98 2.05
N ARG A 105 19.06 -6.93 2.99
CA ARG A 105 19.91 -8.08 3.33
C ARG A 105 19.12 -9.25 3.92
N LEU A 106 18.10 -8.94 4.74
CA LEU A 106 17.20 -9.95 5.27
C LEU A 106 16.40 -10.64 4.15
N ALA A 107 15.92 -9.87 3.15
CA ALA A 107 15.24 -10.42 1.97
C ALA A 107 16.16 -11.29 1.11
N GLU A 108 17.41 -10.87 0.89
CA GLU A 108 18.42 -11.65 0.18
C GLU A 108 18.69 -13.00 0.86
N ALA A 109 18.91 -12.97 2.17
CA ALA A 109 19.13 -14.19 2.96
C ALA A 109 17.90 -15.09 2.95
N MET A 110 16.69 -14.52 3.06
CA MET A 110 15.44 -15.26 3.00
C MET A 110 15.23 -15.92 1.63
N ALA A 111 15.42 -15.18 0.53
CA ALA A 111 15.28 -15.70 -0.82
C ALA A 111 16.27 -16.86 -1.09
N ALA A 112 17.52 -16.69 -0.65
CA ALA A 112 18.53 -17.76 -0.74
C ALA A 112 18.11 -19.01 0.06
N ALA A 113 17.58 -18.85 1.27
CA ALA A 113 17.11 -19.95 2.10
C ALA A 113 15.89 -20.68 1.50
N LEU A 114 15.02 -19.93 0.79
CA LEU A 114 13.86 -20.48 0.09
C LEU A 114 14.20 -21.04 -1.30
N GLY A 115 15.45 -20.89 -1.77
CA GLY A 115 15.88 -21.33 -3.11
C GLY A 115 15.19 -20.57 -4.25
N ARG A 116 14.71 -19.35 -4.00
CA ARG A 116 13.97 -18.51 -4.95
C ARG A 116 14.80 -17.28 -5.35
N PRO A 117 14.89 -16.91 -6.63
CA PRO A 117 15.48 -15.63 -7.02
C PRO A 117 14.70 -14.46 -6.42
N LEU A 118 15.42 -13.46 -5.90
CA LEU A 118 14.83 -12.28 -5.30
C LEU A 118 14.52 -11.21 -6.35
N GLN A 119 13.35 -10.61 -6.26
CA GLN A 119 13.02 -9.35 -6.91
C GLN A 119 12.49 -8.36 -5.85
N ILE A 120 13.24 -7.30 -5.58
CA ILE A 120 12.73 -6.17 -4.78
C ILE A 120 11.85 -5.32 -5.70
N VAL A 121 10.63 -5.00 -5.22
CA VAL A 121 9.65 -4.18 -5.92
C VAL A 121 9.45 -2.88 -5.13
N PRO A 122 10.15 -1.80 -5.52
CA PRO A 122 10.04 -0.51 -4.85
C PRO A 122 8.67 0.11 -5.05
N MET A 123 8.07 0.62 -3.97
CA MET A 123 6.82 1.39 -4.02
C MET A 123 6.62 2.19 -2.73
N ASN A 124 5.71 3.15 -2.76
CA ASN A 124 5.32 3.89 -1.56
C ASN A 124 4.73 2.94 -0.51
N PHE A 125 4.95 3.24 0.76
CA PHE A 125 4.48 2.41 1.88
C PHE A 125 2.98 2.16 1.86
N SER A 126 2.18 3.19 1.52
CA SER A 126 0.72 3.12 1.38
C SER A 126 0.25 2.11 0.32
N GLY A 127 1.09 1.81 -0.68
CA GLY A 127 0.82 0.87 -1.77
C GLY A 127 1.12 -0.60 -1.47
N LEU A 128 1.87 -0.90 -0.38
CA LEU A 128 2.39 -2.26 -0.12
C LEU A 128 1.27 -3.29 0.12
N ILE A 129 0.30 -2.98 1.00
CA ILE A 129 -0.81 -3.89 1.30
C ILE A 129 -1.72 -4.12 0.08
N PRO A 130 -2.14 -3.09 -0.67
CA PRO A 130 -2.83 -3.27 -1.94
C PRO A 130 -2.06 -4.15 -2.96
N ALA A 131 -0.74 -3.96 -3.09
CA ALA A 131 0.09 -4.74 -4.00
C ALA A 131 0.17 -6.22 -3.59
N LEU A 132 0.26 -6.51 -2.29
CA LEU A 132 0.22 -7.87 -1.76
C LEU A 132 -1.14 -8.54 -2.05
N ASN A 133 -2.24 -7.85 -1.77
CA ASN A 133 -3.59 -8.37 -1.94
C ASN A 133 -3.96 -8.63 -3.41
N THR A 134 -3.35 -7.89 -4.35
CA THR A 134 -3.53 -8.10 -5.79
C THR A 134 -2.53 -9.09 -6.40
N GLY A 135 -1.60 -9.65 -5.61
CA GLY A 135 -0.59 -10.59 -6.06
C GLY A 135 0.51 -9.98 -6.93
N ASN A 136 0.72 -8.67 -6.86
CA ASN A 136 1.82 -7.99 -7.52
C ASN A 136 3.16 -8.21 -6.79
N ILE A 137 3.11 -8.47 -5.50
CA ILE A 137 4.22 -8.89 -4.64
C ILE A 137 3.81 -10.13 -3.83
N ASP A 138 4.79 -10.90 -3.36
CA ASP A 138 4.57 -12.12 -2.57
C ASP A 138 4.74 -11.86 -1.08
N LEU A 139 5.61 -10.92 -0.71
CA LEU A 139 5.91 -10.53 0.66
C LEU A 139 5.99 -9.00 0.78
N ILE A 140 5.69 -8.50 1.98
CA ILE A 140 6.05 -7.14 2.41
C ILE A 140 7.17 -7.27 3.44
N LEU A 141 8.33 -6.70 3.15
CA LEU A 141 9.43 -6.56 4.10
C LEU A 141 9.91 -5.11 4.08
N SER A 142 9.20 -4.25 4.82
CA SER A 142 9.35 -2.80 4.79
C SER A 142 9.04 -2.19 6.17
N SER A 143 9.66 -2.72 7.22
CA SER A 143 9.52 -2.23 8.61
C SER A 143 8.06 -2.07 9.03
N MET A 144 7.20 -3.01 8.58
CA MET A 144 5.75 -2.93 8.75
C MET A 144 5.31 -3.50 10.09
N THR A 145 4.65 -2.67 10.90
CA THR A 145 4.04 -3.07 12.17
C THR A 145 2.87 -4.02 11.96
N ALA A 146 2.87 -5.13 12.69
CA ALA A 146 1.83 -6.15 12.65
C ALA A 146 0.63 -5.75 13.55
N THR A 147 -0.20 -4.81 13.08
CA THR A 147 -1.40 -4.37 13.81
C THR A 147 -2.59 -5.29 13.59
N ASP A 148 -3.54 -5.31 14.53
CA ASP A 148 -4.78 -6.09 14.40
C ASP A 148 -5.61 -5.67 13.19
N GLU A 149 -5.58 -4.36 12.84
CA GLU A 149 -6.28 -3.87 11.65
C GLU A 149 -5.68 -4.44 10.37
N ARG A 150 -4.35 -4.43 10.24
CA ARG A 150 -3.66 -5.01 9.09
C ARG A 150 -3.83 -6.52 9.03
N ARG A 151 -3.89 -7.21 10.17
CA ARG A 151 -4.16 -8.67 10.25
C ARG A 151 -5.51 -9.08 9.67
N LYS A 152 -6.45 -8.17 9.49
CA LYS A 152 -7.71 -8.46 8.79
C LYS A 152 -7.48 -8.74 7.29
N SER A 153 -6.46 -8.12 6.68
CA SER A 153 -6.20 -8.17 5.23
C SER A 153 -5.00 -9.00 4.82
N LEU A 154 -4.06 -9.26 5.73
CA LEU A 154 -2.86 -10.06 5.46
C LEU A 154 -2.45 -10.83 6.71
N ASP A 155 -1.59 -11.83 6.54
CA ASP A 155 -0.97 -12.53 7.65
C ASP A 155 0.45 -11.99 7.90
N PHE A 156 0.92 -12.12 9.13
CA PHE A 156 2.23 -11.65 9.54
C PHE A 156 3.05 -12.79 10.13
N SER A 157 4.34 -12.78 9.83
CA SER A 157 5.32 -13.64 10.48
C SER A 157 5.45 -13.35 11.97
N ASN A 158 6.26 -14.16 12.66
CA ASN A 158 6.86 -13.79 13.94
C ASN A 158 7.63 -12.47 13.77
N PRO A 159 7.61 -11.58 14.77
CA PRO A 159 8.27 -10.28 14.66
C PRO A 159 9.80 -10.44 14.61
N TYR A 160 10.45 -9.55 13.87
CA TYR A 160 11.91 -9.48 13.76
C TYR A 160 12.50 -8.21 14.37
N ALA A 161 11.67 -7.20 14.66
CA ALA A 161 12.09 -5.97 15.30
C ALA A 161 10.99 -5.43 16.22
N PHE A 162 11.40 -4.67 17.25
CA PHE A 162 10.52 -4.04 18.23
C PHE A 162 10.90 -2.57 18.39
N THR A 163 9.93 -1.68 18.36
CA THR A 163 10.10 -0.24 18.47
C THR A 163 8.86 0.37 19.13
N GLY A 164 8.64 1.66 18.97
CA GLY A 164 7.42 2.33 19.40
C GLY A 164 7.24 3.67 18.71
N LEU A 165 6.01 4.20 18.72
CA LEU A 165 5.73 5.53 18.23
C LEU A 165 6.25 6.60 19.19
N ALA A 166 6.99 7.55 18.64
CA ALA A 166 7.63 8.66 19.31
C ALA A 166 7.36 9.97 18.57
N LEU A 167 7.85 11.11 19.08
CA LEU A 167 7.63 12.42 18.51
C LEU A 167 8.94 13.09 18.10
N LEU A 168 9.00 13.59 16.88
CA LEU A 168 9.92 14.64 16.48
C LEU A 168 9.19 15.98 16.65
N VAL A 169 9.76 16.90 17.40
CA VAL A 169 9.19 18.22 17.66
C VAL A 169 10.18 19.34 17.36
N GLY A 170 9.70 20.56 17.21
CA GLY A 170 10.58 21.72 17.06
C GLY A 170 11.55 21.86 18.22
N ARG A 171 12.78 22.35 17.97
CA ARG A 171 13.83 22.50 18.98
C ARG A 171 13.37 23.29 20.19
N GLU A 172 12.71 24.41 19.96
CA GLU A 172 12.23 25.33 20.99
C GLU A 172 10.79 25.01 21.45
N SER A 173 10.21 23.90 21.00
CA SER A 173 8.88 23.49 21.42
C SER A 173 8.83 23.17 22.91
N ALA A 174 7.78 23.60 23.59
CA ALA A 174 7.54 23.29 24.99
C ALA A 174 6.99 21.85 25.22
N PHE A 175 6.79 21.07 24.16
CA PHE A 175 6.24 19.71 24.27
C PHE A 175 7.14 18.81 25.09
N GLN A 176 6.52 18.02 25.97
CA GLN A 176 7.20 16.99 26.76
C GLN A 176 6.68 15.59 26.42
N SER A 177 5.47 15.47 25.91
CA SER A 177 4.82 14.20 25.61
C SER A 177 3.77 14.33 24.53
N ILE A 178 3.15 13.21 24.16
CA ILE A 178 2.01 13.13 23.23
C ILE A 178 0.78 13.90 23.76
N GLU A 179 0.65 14.07 25.08
CA GLU A 179 -0.47 14.79 25.69
C GLU A 179 -0.49 16.28 25.31
N ASP A 180 0.69 16.87 25.06
CA ASP A 180 0.79 18.26 24.62
C ASP A 180 0.25 18.46 23.19
N LEU A 181 0.27 17.42 22.36
CA LEU A 181 -0.27 17.45 21.02
C LEU A 181 -1.81 17.42 21.00
N LYS A 182 -2.45 16.91 22.06
CA LYS A 182 -3.92 16.85 22.16
C LYS A 182 -4.60 18.23 22.35
N LYS A 183 -3.83 19.28 22.59
CA LYS A 183 -4.35 20.64 22.75
C LYS A 183 -4.81 21.20 21.40
N SER A 184 -5.91 21.94 21.38
CA SER A 184 -6.48 22.54 20.17
C SER A 184 -5.51 23.47 19.43
N GLY A 185 -5.69 23.60 18.12
CA GLY A 185 -4.88 24.48 17.27
C GLY A 185 -3.52 23.91 16.86
N ARG A 186 -3.23 22.66 17.18
CA ARG A 186 -2.00 21.97 16.80
C ARG A 186 -2.08 21.38 15.39
N THR A 187 -0.91 21.15 14.81
CA THR A 187 -0.75 20.48 13.52
C THR A 187 0.24 19.32 13.67
N VAL A 188 -0.14 18.14 13.24
CA VAL A 188 0.74 16.96 13.23
C VAL A 188 1.04 16.54 11.79
N ALA A 189 2.32 16.29 11.50
CA ALA A 189 2.75 15.65 10.27
C ALA A 189 2.73 14.14 10.46
N VAL A 190 2.30 13.39 9.44
CA VAL A 190 2.28 11.94 9.44
C VAL A 190 2.60 11.40 8.04
N LYS A 191 3.24 10.24 7.97
CA LYS A 191 3.48 9.54 6.70
C LYS A 191 2.29 8.66 6.35
N ALA A 192 1.86 8.70 5.10
CA ALA A 192 0.71 7.95 4.58
C ALA A 192 0.81 6.44 4.82
N GLY A 193 -0.28 5.82 5.25
CA GLY A 193 -0.40 4.38 5.48
C GLY A 193 0.31 3.85 6.71
N THR A 194 0.99 4.71 7.51
CA THR A 194 1.72 4.29 8.71
C THR A 194 0.82 4.19 9.95
N THR A 195 1.32 3.52 10.98
CA THR A 195 0.67 3.46 12.29
C THR A 195 0.56 4.83 12.96
N GLY A 196 1.52 5.72 12.71
CA GLY A 196 1.47 7.12 13.16
C GLY A 196 0.29 7.88 12.58
N GLU A 197 -0.01 7.71 11.28
CA GLU A 197 -1.19 8.29 10.65
C GLU A 197 -2.49 7.71 11.23
N THR A 198 -2.55 6.37 11.34
CA THR A 198 -3.72 5.68 11.88
C THR A 198 -3.99 6.12 13.32
N TRP A 199 -2.95 6.15 14.16
CA TRP A 199 -3.06 6.57 15.55
C TRP A 199 -3.52 8.02 15.66
N ALA A 200 -2.92 8.94 14.90
CA ALA A 200 -3.33 10.34 14.88
C ALA A 200 -4.79 10.53 14.43
N SER A 201 -5.23 9.73 13.45
CA SER A 201 -6.62 9.75 12.98
C SER A 201 -7.62 9.33 14.07
N GLN A 202 -7.25 8.35 14.89
CA GLN A 202 -8.13 7.79 15.92
C GLN A 202 -8.11 8.59 17.23
N HIS A 203 -6.95 9.12 17.62
CA HIS A 203 -6.76 9.72 18.94
C HIS A 203 -6.64 11.25 18.94
N LEU A 204 -6.48 11.84 17.74
CA LEU A 204 -6.34 13.29 17.54
C LEU A 204 -7.33 13.81 16.48
N PRO A 205 -8.65 13.51 16.59
CA PRO A 205 -9.60 13.87 15.53
C PRO A 205 -9.72 15.37 15.29
N GLU A 206 -9.52 16.18 16.34
CA GLU A 206 -9.61 17.64 16.29
C GLU A 206 -8.31 18.33 15.87
N ILE A 207 -7.21 17.57 15.73
CA ILE A 207 -5.91 18.13 15.39
C ILE A 207 -5.72 18.08 13.87
N LYS A 208 -5.24 19.19 13.31
CA LYS A 208 -4.92 19.26 11.88
C LYS A 208 -3.82 18.25 11.55
N ARG A 209 -4.11 17.31 10.66
CA ARG A 209 -3.13 16.38 10.12
C ARG A 209 -2.67 16.83 8.73
N VAL A 210 -1.36 16.85 8.52
CA VAL A 210 -0.74 16.96 7.19
C VAL A 210 -0.08 15.64 6.85
N VAL A 211 -0.51 15.04 5.74
CA VAL A 211 -0.14 13.68 5.34
C VAL A 211 0.79 13.75 4.13
N PHE A 212 1.92 13.05 4.20
CA PHE A 212 2.90 12.98 3.12
C PHE A 212 3.25 11.52 2.82
N GLU A 213 3.58 11.20 1.58
CA GLU A 213 4.14 9.90 1.21
C GLU A 213 5.59 9.75 1.69
N ASP A 214 6.35 10.86 1.75
CA ASP A 214 7.75 10.88 2.17
C ASP A 214 7.88 11.40 3.60
N GLN A 215 8.60 10.64 4.42
CA GLN A 215 8.89 11.01 5.81
C GLN A 215 9.78 12.25 5.92
N THR A 216 10.68 12.48 4.95
CA THR A 216 11.54 13.68 4.94
C THR A 216 10.70 14.95 4.83
N ALA A 217 9.59 14.92 4.08
CA ALA A 217 8.64 16.03 4.02
C ALA A 217 8.03 16.30 5.40
N CYS A 218 7.64 15.25 6.16
CA CYS A 218 7.13 15.40 7.53
C CYS A 218 8.16 16.07 8.44
N VAL A 219 9.43 15.65 8.36
CA VAL A 219 10.54 16.23 9.13
C VAL A 219 10.70 17.73 8.80
N MET A 220 10.65 18.08 7.52
CA MET A 220 10.77 19.46 7.08
C MET A 220 9.60 20.35 7.54
N GLU A 221 8.38 19.81 7.65
CA GLU A 221 7.25 20.55 8.22
C GLU A 221 7.51 20.94 9.67
N VAL A 222 8.07 20.02 10.47
CA VAL A 222 8.44 20.29 11.87
C VAL A 222 9.62 21.24 11.95
N ALA A 223 10.68 21.00 11.17
CA ALA A 223 11.90 21.82 11.19
C ALA A 223 11.64 23.29 10.82
N GLN A 224 10.61 23.54 9.99
CA GLN A 224 10.20 24.88 9.53
C GLN A 224 9.03 25.46 10.35
N GLY A 225 8.59 24.76 11.39
CA GLY A 225 7.52 25.24 12.28
C GLY A 225 6.11 25.22 11.65
N ARG A 226 5.89 24.50 10.54
CA ARG A 226 4.57 24.35 9.92
C ARG A 226 3.76 23.21 10.51
N ALA A 227 4.42 22.24 11.14
CA ALA A 227 3.80 21.25 12.00
C ALA A 227 4.44 21.31 13.39
N ASP A 228 3.65 21.06 14.43
CA ASP A 228 4.12 21.04 15.82
C ASP A 228 4.90 19.78 16.14
N ALA A 229 4.51 18.65 15.52
CA ALA A 229 5.17 17.35 15.69
C ALA A 229 5.07 16.45 14.44
N PHE A 230 5.99 15.51 14.32
CA PHE A 230 5.88 14.35 13.44
C PHE A 230 5.83 13.07 14.30
N ILE A 231 4.79 12.26 14.10
CA ILE A 231 4.62 10.96 14.77
C ILE A 231 5.27 9.89 13.91
N TYR A 232 6.32 9.25 14.46
CA TYR A 232 6.98 8.15 13.77
C TYR A 232 7.69 7.22 14.76
N ASP A 233 8.37 6.17 14.27
CA ASP A 233 9.11 5.27 15.16
C ASP A 233 10.32 5.91 15.84
N GLN A 234 10.70 5.38 17.00
CA GLN A 234 11.77 5.91 17.86
C GLN A 234 13.10 6.06 17.12
N LEU A 235 13.47 5.09 16.26
CA LEU A 235 14.76 5.11 15.60
C LEU A 235 14.87 6.23 14.58
N SER A 236 13.83 6.39 13.75
CA SER A 236 13.75 7.49 12.80
C SER A 236 13.68 8.85 13.47
N VAL A 237 12.87 8.97 14.52
CA VAL A 237 12.78 10.20 15.31
C VAL A 237 14.14 10.59 15.88
N LEU A 238 14.89 9.61 16.43
CA LEU A 238 16.25 9.83 16.92
C LEU A 238 17.19 10.27 15.80
N LYS A 239 17.18 9.57 14.66
CA LYS A 239 18.00 9.90 13.48
C LYS A 239 17.73 11.31 12.98
N TYR A 240 16.47 11.64 12.74
CA TYR A 240 16.08 12.95 12.21
C TYR A 240 16.34 14.11 13.20
N ALA A 241 16.19 13.86 14.50
CA ALA A 241 16.57 14.86 15.50
C ALA A 241 18.08 15.13 15.51
N LYS A 242 18.93 14.12 15.25
CA LYS A 242 20.39 14.32 15.11
C LYS A 242 20.74 15.06 13.82
N GLU A 243 20.12 14.70 12.69
CA GLU A 243 20.38 15.34 11.41
C GLU A 243 19.91 16.79 11.36
N ASN A 244 18.85 17.12 12.10
CA ASN A 244 18.23 18.45 12.16
C ASN A 244 18.35 19.08 13.56
N GLN A 245 19.42 18.85 14.29
CA GLN A 245 19.60 19.25 15.69
C GLN A 245 19.48 20.75 15.96
N ALA A 246 19.63 21.58 14.94
CA ALA A 246 19.46 23.02 15.07
C ALA A 246 17.97 23.44 15.16
N SER A 247 17.07 22.65 14.58
CA SER A 247 15.64 23.00 14.44
C SER A 247 14.69 22.00 15.08
N THR A 248 15.13 20.78 15.40
CA THR A 248 14.28 19.73 15.95
C THR A 248 14.92 19.03 17.16
N ARG A 249 14.09 18.32 17.92
CA ARG A 249 14.48 17.39 18.97
C ARG A 249 13.55 16.22 19.05
N ALA A 250 14.05 15.11 19.60
CA ALA A 250 13.29 13.88 19.82
C ALA A 250 12.64 13.86 21.21
N LEU A 251 11.42 13.32 21.27
CA LEU A 251 10.79 12.78 22.47
C LEU A 251 10.68 11.28 22.26
N LEU A 252 11.57 10.51 22.87
CA LEU A 252 11.75 9.08 22.57
C LEU A 252 10.93 8.15 23.47
N ASP A 253 10.24 8.67 24.47
CA ASP A 253 9.34 7.88 25.30
C ASP A 253 8.16 7.38 24.43
N PRO A 254 8.04 6.06 24.19
CA PRO A 254 7.05 5.56 23.25
C PRO A 254 5.67 5.56 23.89
N PHE A 255 4.69 6.09 23.16
CA PHE A 255 3.29 6.07 23.58
C PHE A 255 2.49 4.93 22.96
N VAL A 256 3.08 4.18 22.02
CA VAL A 256 2.59 2.92 21.45
C VAL A 256 3.78 2.01 21.21
N GLU A 257 3.72 0.77 21.69
CA GLU A 257 4.71 -0.25 21.35
C GLU A 257 4.38 -0.89 20.01
N GLU A 258 5.39 -1.21 19.22
CA GLU A 258 5.28 -1.75 17.87
C GLU A 258 6.19 -2.95 17.65
N ALA A 259 5.70 -3.92 16.88
CA ALA A 259 6.46 -5.08 16.44
C ALA A 259 6.41 -5.18 14.91
N TRP A 260 7.58 -5.14 14.26
CA TRP A 260 7.67 -5.29 12.82
C TRP A 260 7.76 -6.75 12.43
N ALA A 261 7.00 -7.12 11.40
CA ALA A 261 6.94 -8.48 10.89
C ALA A 261 6.85 -8.47 9.35
N VAL A 262 7.15 -9.63 8.75
CA VAL A 262 7.00 -9.84 7.31
C VAL A 262 5.52 -10.05 6.99
N GLY A 263 4.98 -9.24 6.08
CA GLY A 263 3.61 -9.40 5.60
C GLY A 263 3.53 -10.45 4.50
N VAL A 264 2.54 -11.34 4.61
CA VAL A 264 2.24 -12.42 3.65
C VAL A 264 0.78 -12.33 3.25
N ALA A 265 0.45 -12.70 2.02
CA ALA A 265 -0.94 -12.70 1.55
C ALA A 265 -1.82 -13.57 2.48
N LYS A 266 -3.02 -13.07 2.78
CA LYS A 266 -3.97 -13.71 3.70
C LYS A 266 -4.25 -15.16 3.28
N GLY A 267 -4.06 -16.10 4.22
CA GLY A 267 -4.27 -17.53 4.01
C GLY A 267 -3.14 -18.27 3.28
N ASN A 268 -2.02 -17.62 2.96
CA ASN A 268 -0.85 -18.31 2.41
C ASN A 268 0.01 -18.90 3.54
N GLU A 269 -0.53 -19.94 4.17
CA GLU A 269 0.08 -20.60 5.34
C GLU A 269 1.44 -21.23 5.01
N GLU A 270 1.60 -21.78 3.80
CA GLU A 270 2.85 -22.41 3.38
C GLU A 270 4.01 -21.41 3.38
N LEU A 271 3.84 -20.26 2.71
CA LEU A 271 4.86 -19.23 2.66
C LEU A 271 5.11 -18.63 4.05
N LEU A 272 4.05 -18.44 4.85
CA LEU A 272 4.15 -17.95 6.22
C LEU A 272 5.00 -18.87 7.11
N GLN A 273 4.80 -20.18 7.02
CA GLN A 273 5.60 -21.18 7.74
C GLN A 273 7.07 -21.15 7.29
N GLN A 274 7.32 -21.06 5.99
CA GLN A 274 8.68 -20.96 5.43
C GLN A 274 9.39 -19.69 5.94
N VAL A 275 8.71 -18.54 5.94
CA VAL A 275 9.24 -17.28 6.47
C VAL A 275 9.55 -17.39 7.96
N ASN A 276 8.65 -17.97 8.77
CA ASN A 276 8.87 -18.13 10.20
C ASN A 276 10.06 -19.06 10.48
N ALA A 277 10.15 -20.20 9.81
CA ALA A 277 11.27 -21.11 9.96
C ALA A 277 12.62 -20.44 9.59
N PHE A 278 12.64 -19.64 8.51
CA PHE A 278 13.80 -18.84 8.16
C PHE A 278 14.17 -17.85 9.27
N LEU A 279 13.21 -17.07 9.80
CA LEU A 279 13.49 -16.07 10.84
C LEU A 279 14.03 -16.70 12.13
N GLU A 280 13.50 -17.86 12.52
CA GLU A 280 14.00 -18.63 13.68
C GLU A 280 15.46 -19.07 13.47
N LYS A 281 15.76 -19.66 12.30
CA LYS A 281 17.12 -20.05 11.95
C LYS A 281 18.06 -18.85 11.89
N PHE A 282 17.64 -17.77 11.22
CA PHE A 282 18.43 -16.55 11.07
C PHE A 282 18.77 -15.91 12.43
N ARG A 283 17.83 -15.96 13.37
CA ARG A 283 18.05 -15.52 14.77
C ARG A 283 19.02 -16.43 15.49
N ALA A 284 18.87 -17.74 15.39
CA ALA A 284 19.76 -18.72 16.03
C ALA A 284 21.22 -18.63 15.55
N GLU A 285 21.43 -18.20 14.29
CA GLU A 285 22.75 -17.99 13.68
C GLU A 285 23.32 -16.58 13.89
N ASP A 286 22.73 -15.81 14.81
CA ASP A 286 23.06 -14.38 15.07
C ASP A 286 23.00 -13.50 13.83
N GLY A 287 22.08 -13.79 12.90
CA GLY A 287 21.90 -13.00 11.69
C GLY A 287 21.47 -11.56 11.98
N PHE A 288 20.59 -11.35 12.95
CA PHE A 288 20.16 -10.01 13.37
C PHE A 288 21.26 -9.22 14.05
N GLY A 289 22.10 -9.86 14.87
CA GLY A 289 23.28 -9.23 15.46
C GLY A 289 24.25 -8.73 14.39
N LYS A 290 24.55 -9.56 13.40
CA LYS A 290 25.43 -9.19 12.26
C LYS A 290 24.87 -8.01 11.45
N LEU A 291 23.58 -8.01 11.16
CA LEU A 291 22.92 -6.87 10.50
C LEU A 291 22.95 -5.61 11.34
N GLY A 292 22.74 -5.74 12.66
CA GLY A 292 22.85 -4.65 13.62
C GLY A 292 24.24 -4.03 13.64
N GLU A 293 25.29 -4.84 13.67
CA GLU A 293 26.68 -4.35 13.61
C GLU A 293 27.03 -3.71 12.28
N GLN A 294 26.45 -4.16 11.17
CA GLN A 294 26.72 -3.62 9.85
C GLN A 294 26.01 -2.27 9.60
N TYR A 295 24.77 -2.15 10.00
CA TYR A 295 23.91 -1.03 9.60
C TYR A 295 23.47 -0.11 10.75
N LEU A 296 23.49 -0.57 11.99
CA LEU A 296 22.86 0.09 13.14
C LEU A 296 23.83 0.26 14.35
N ARG A 297 25.14 0.20 14.12
CA ARG A 297 26.12 0.25 15.21
C ARG A 297 26.03 1.52 16.04
N ASP A 298 25.87 2.67 15.41
CA ASP A 298 25.81 3.95 16.11
C ASP A 298 24.45 4.20 16.74
N GLU A 299 23.36 3.74 16.07
CA GLU A 299 22.00 3.76 16.60
C GLU A 299 21.91 2.87 17.85
N LYS A 300 22.47 1.66 17.81
CA LYS A 300 22.51 0.73 18.93
C LYS A 300 23.14 1.38 20.16
N LYS A 301 24.33 1.97 20.02
CA LYS A 301 25.01 2.69 21.12
C LYS A 301 24.18 3.84 21.66
N THR A 302 23.48 4.56 20.78
CA THR A 302 22.67 5.70 21.19
C THR A 302 21.41 5.26 21.93
N LEU A 303 20.75 4.20 21.46
CA LEU A 303 19.58 3.61 22.13
C LEU A 303 19.98 3.05 23.51
N GLU A 304 21.09 2.29 23.58
CA GLU A 304 21.63 1.76 24.83
C GLU A 304 21.97 2.87 25.86
N ALA A 305 22.58 3.98 25.40
CA ALA A 305 22.86 5.15 26.23
C ALA A 305 21.57 5.85 26.71
N ALA A 306 20.48 5.74 25.99
CA ALA A 306 19.16 6.24 26.38
C ALA A 306 18.33 5.22 27.20
N GLY A 307 18.87 4.04 27.51
CA GLY A 307 18.17 2.96 28.23
C GLY A 307 17.09 2.27 27.38
N ILE A 308 17.13 2.44 26.05
CA ILE A 308 16.17 1.84 25.11
C ILE A 308 16.75 0.52 24.58
N PRO A 309 16.04 -0.61 24.67
CA PRO A 309 16.51 -1.88 24.14
C PRO A 309 16.77 -1.83 22.64
N PHE A 310 17.78 -2.59 22.18
CA PHE A 310 18.04 -2.69 20.75
C PHE A 310 16.87 -3.35 20.00
N ILE A 311 16.54 -2.83 18.86
CA ILE A 311 15.26 -3.15 18.18
C ILE A 311 15.26 -4.49 17.45
N LEU A 312 16.41 -4.97 16.90
CA LEU A 312 16.51 -6.26 16.20
C LEU A 312 16.74 -7.39 17.22
N ARG A 313 15.82 -8.36 17.28
CA ARG A 313 15.90 -9.50 18.18
C ARG A 313 14.95 -10.64 17.82
#